data_6d779e3323155d9208d0e47a434bbf48
#
_entry.id   6d779e3323155d9208d0e47a434bbf48
#
_cell.length_a   1.000
_cell.length_b   1.000
_cell.length_c   1.000
_cell.angle_alpha   90.00
_cell.angle_beta   90.00
_cell.angle_gamma   90.00
#
_symmetry.space_group_name_H-M   'P 1'
#
loop_
_entity.id
_entity.type
_entity.pdbx_description
1 polymer ?
#
loop_
_entity_poly.entity_id
_entity_poly.type
_entity_poly.pdbx_seq_one_letter_code
_entity_poly.pdbx_strand_id
1 'polypeptide(L)'
;MKLKHIIAVTVGAAALCAPSCDLDEKFYSEVTPDTFFTSPESTYAVLCRPFTHWKWYIGADRWYLQELTTDEMVCPKRGSDWYNSGEYYRLHYHTWSPDDRFVVNTYDGTTGGISRALEAKSDLQGVDYNAIGLNDAVKADHINQLNAITAYFYMRGLDYFGGMPIYYSVDDDLCARSTARETYAHIETLLKDAIPALSKKTTLGASEDGYIKQAAAAALLAQLYFNAVAYIGEEHFDECAEICRDIIGGVYGTYELDKTWYGPHCFDNNTSPEVIWTVPSENSKVEWNWYFKYFYHYSSYEYFGIETAGYNGFMLTPSLDTLIGGERLCVQLVQIEKHGERYDFDFSRADKDLRKKPYRYLGSRKYEGMFLVGDQTNPNNPSQQCLGQKEYSGKVINLVDQVARFSEVGTKYNSVAELTSTMADGEENSGVRLVKAPQPNLDDKLLRWNPDCPVIRLSEIYYMLAECELRAGDKKTAAGLINQVRGRNFEGGADPNPVTADNLDEYRMLDEWMIEFLGEGRRRTDLIRWDKFVTESWWDHTPLNDKNKNLFPIPNSAISANNLIEQNPGY
;
A
#
# COMPACT_ATOMS: atom_id res chain seq x y z
N MET A 1 -38.56 82.04 3.50
CA MET A 1 -38.53 80.56 3.48
C MET A 1 -38.02 80.00 2.15
N LYS A 2 -37.10 80.66 1.49
CA LYS A 2 -36.58 80.17 0.14
C LYS A 2 -35.06 80.10 0.05
N LEU A 3 -34.31 80.58 1.08
CA LEU A 3 -32.84 80.50 0.98
C LEU A 3 -32.23 79.26 1.65
N LYS A 4 -32.93 78.69 2.65
CA LYS A 4 -32.46 77.48 3.35
C LYS A 4 -32.58 76.18 2.54
N HIS A 5 -33.46 76.10 1.53
CA HIS A 5 -33.67 74.93 0.72
C HIS A 5 -32.69 74.88 -0.46
N ILE A 6 -32.14 75.97 -0.91
CA ILE A 6 -31.15 76.01 -2.01
C ILE A 6 -29.76 75.56 -1.50
N ILE A 7 -29.39 75.87 -0.26
CA ILE A 7 -28.13 75.45 0.36
C ILE A 7 -28.14 73.95 0.65
N ALA A 8 -29.29 73.38 1.03
CA ALA A 8 -29.40 71.94 1.27
C ALA A 8 -29.28 71.07 -0.02
N VAL A 9 -29.77 71.56 -1.16
CA VAL A 9 -29.68 70.84 -2.47
C VAL A 9 -28.28 70.96 -3.07
N THR A 10 -27.56 72.04 -2.88
CA THR A 10 -26.18 72.22 -3.36
C THR A 10 -25.17 71.41 -2.55
N VAL A 11 -25.36 71.21 -1.26
CA VAL A 11 -24.49 70.34 -0.43
C VAL A 11 -24.80 68.90 -0.69
N GLY A 12 -26.04 68.53 -0.98
CA GLY A 12 -26.39 67.13 -1.40
C GLY A 12 -25.86 66.75 -2.78
N ALA A 13 -25.78 67.68 -3.74
CA ALA A 13 -25.25 67.42 -5.08
C ALA A 13 -23.70 67.39 -5.10
N ALA A 14 -23.04 68.13 -4.20
CA ALA A 14 -21.57 68.06 -4.06
C ALA A 14 -21.07 66.76 -3.38
N ALA A 15 -21.92 66.08 -2.59
CA ALA A 15 -21.59 64.79 -1.98
C ALA A 15 -21.72 63.59 -2.95
N LEU A 16 -22.42 63.76 -4.09
CA LEU A 16 -22.58 62.73 -5.12
C LEU A 16 -21.50 62.75 -6.20
N CYS A 17 -20.60 63.73 -6.18
CA CYS A 17 -19.47 63.84 -7.14
C CYS A 17 -18.10 63.62 -6.47
N ALA A 18 -18.05 63.04 -5.27
CA ALA A 18 -16.78 62.55 -4.76
C ALA A 18 -16.34 61.38 -5.69
N PRO A 19 -15.15 61.40 -6.30
CA PRO A 19 -14.65 60.23 -7.00
C PRO A 19 -14.66 59.07 -6.01
N SER A 20 -15.29 57.98 -6.38
CA SER A 20 -15.14 56.70 -5.71
C SER A 20 -13.63 56.49 -5.61
N CYS A 21 -13.06 56.62 -4.41
CA CYS A 21 -11.74 56.07 -4.16
C CYS A 21 -11.87 54.58 -4.50
N ASP A 22 -11.13 54.13 -5.46
CA ASP A 22 -10.80 52.74 -5.63
C ASP A 22 -10.17 52.32 -4.30
N LEU A 23 -10.98 51.73 -3.44
CA LEU A 23 -10.49 51.03 -2.27
C LEU A 23 -9.91 49.74 -2.76
N ASP A 24 -8.67 49.80 -3.25
CA ASP A 24 -7.81 48.61 -3.30
C ASP A 24 -7.68 48.16 -1.84
N GLU A 25 -8.57 47.24 -1.43
CA GLU A 25 -8.42 46.53 -0.16
C GLU A 25 -7.11 45.77 -0.20
N LYS A 26 -6.07 46.37 0.37
CA LYS A 26 -4.83 45.63 0.63
C LYS A 26 -5.03 44.77 1.85
N PHE A 27 -5.40 43.55 1.63
CA PHE A 27 -5.41 42.51 2.66
C PHE A 27 -3.96 42.22 3.06
N TYR A 28 -3.49 42.79 4.14
CA TYR A 28 -2.15 42.52 4.70
C TYR A 28 -2.05 41.18 5.42
N SER A 29 -3.15 40.43 5.55
CA SER A 29 -3.25 39.15 6.24
C SER A 29 -3.74 38.00 5.37
N GLU A 30 -4.11 38.23 4.10
CA GLU A 30 -4.51 37.18 3.18
C GLU A 30 -3.40 36.92 2.16
N VAL A 31 -3.08 35.66 1.99
CA VAL A 31 -2.16 35.18 0.93
C VAL A 31 -2.99 35.03 -0.34
N THR A 32 -2.82 35.97 -1.27
CA THR A 32 -3.43 35.89 -2.61
C THR A 32 -2.50 35.12 -3.57
N PRO A 33 -2.99 34.58 -4.68
CA PRO A 33 -2.12 33.94 -5.69
C PRO A 33 -0.93 34.80 -6.09
N ASP A 34 -1.14 36.10 -6.33
CA ASP A 34 -0.09 37.05 -6.74
C ASP A 34 0.97 37.30 -5.64
N THR A 35 0.60 37.16 -4.38
CA THR A 35 1.54 37.31 -3.25
C THR A 35 2.18 36.00 -2.84
N PHE A 36 1.60 34.86 -3.22
CA PHE A 36 2.11 33.52 -2.92
C PHE A 36 3.11 33.02 -3.96
N PHE A 37 2.75 33.09 -5.26
CA PHE A 37 3.59 32.56 -6.34
C PHE A 37 4.67 33.55 -6.75
N THR A 38 5.63 33.78 -5.87
CA THR A 38 6.74 34.73 -6.07
C THR A 38 8.09 34.07 -6.26
N SER A 39 8.17 32.75 -6.11
CA SER A 39 9.39 31.95 -6.28
C SER A 39 9.09 30.54 -6.73
N PRO A 40 10.09 29.79 -7.25
CA PRO A 40 9.95 28.36 -7.59
C PRO A 40 9.40 27.51 -6.45
N GLU A 41 9.84 27.76 -5.21
CA GLU A 41 9.47 26.99 -4.02
C GLU A 41 7.96 27.01 -3.76
N SER A 42 7.28 28.10 -4.10
CA SER A 42 5.82 28.20 -3.95
C SER A 42 5.08 27.21 -4.86
N THR A 43 5.57 26.96 -6.08
CA THR A 43 4.97 25.96 -6.98
C THR A 43 5.19 24.55 -6.47
N TYR A 44 6.37 24.22 -5.94
CA TYR A 44 6.65 22.94 -5.33
C TYR A 44 5.80 22.69 -4.07
N ALA A 45 5.56 23.73 -3.26
CA ALA A 45 4.70 23.64 -2.07
C ALA A 45 3.26 23.25 -2.45
N VAL A 46 2.72 23.80 -3.55
CA VAL A 46 1.40 23.44 -4.08
C VAL A 46 1.41 22.05 -4.69
N LEU A 47 2.40 21.72 -5.51
CA LEU A 47 2.56 20.40 -6.11
C LEU A 47 2.57 19.30 -5.04
N CYS A 48 3.23 19.53 -3.90
CA CYS A 48 3.35 18.54 -2.83
C CYS A 48 2.03 18.27 -2.05
N ARG A 49 0.98 19.07 -2.19
CA ARG A 49 -0.28 18.87 -1.44
C ARG A 49 -0.88 17.48 -1.60
N PRO A 50 -1.14 16.96 -2.82
CA PRO A 50 -1.67 15.61 -2.98
C PRO A 50 -0.66 14.52 -2.59
N PHE A 51 0.66 14.75 -2.73
CA PHE A 51 1.68 13.80 -2.32
C PHE A 51 1.79 13.67 -0.79
N THR A 52 1.61 14.75 -0.05
CA THR A 52 1.53 14.72 1.42
C THR A 52 0.30 13.90 1.87
N HIS A 53 -0.83 14.07 1.21
CA HIS A 53 -2.03 13.28 1.45
C HIS A 53 -1.81 11.81 1.04
N TRP A 54 -1.18 11.56 -0.10
CA TRP A 54 -0.84 10.22 -0.58
C TRP A 54 0.04 9.45 0.41
N LYS A 55 1.04 10.11 1.01
CA LYS A 55 1.87 9.50 2.05
C LYS A 55 1.03 8.97 3.22
N TRP A 56 0.05 9.74 3.68
CA TRP A 56 -0.90 9.27 4.69
C TRP A 56 -1.83 8.19 4.14
N TYR A 57 -2.32 8.37 2.91
CA TYR A 57 -3.27 7.48 2.27
C TYR A 57 -2.70 6.07 2.06
N ILE A 58 -1.46 5.91 1.63
CA ILE A 58 -0.89 4.62 1.25
C ILE A 58 -0.74 3.63 2.42
N GLY A 59 -0.68 4.13 3.64
CA GLY A 59 -0.65 3.33 4.85
C GLY A 59 -2.04 3.04 5.43
N ALA A 60 -2.10 2.47 6.61
CA ALA A 60 -3.31 2.28 7.42
C ALA A 60 -4.47 1.60 6.70
N ASP A 61 -5.65 2.21 6.74
CA ASP A 61 -6.93 1.59 6.43
C ASP A 61 -6.99 0.96 5.02
N ARG A 62 -6.35 1.57 4.01
CA ARG A 62 -6.28 1.06 2.64
C ARG A 62 -5.45 -0.20 2.55
N TRP A 63 -4.32 -0.22 3.25
CA TRP A 63 -3.50 -1.42 3.36
C TRP A 63 -4.28 -2.55 4.07
N TYR A 64 -5.07 -2.24 5.12
CA TYR A 64 -5.91 -3.23 5.80
C TYR A 64 -6.92 -3.87 4.86
N LEU A 65 -7.53 -3.10 3.96
CA LEU A 65 -8.48 -3.62 2.98
C LEU A 65 -7.83 -4.55 1.95
N GLN A 66 -6.54 -4.38 1.64
CA GLN A 66 -5.82 -5.25 0.72
C GLN A 66 -5.28 -6.53 1.39
N GLU A 67 -4.89 -6.44 2.67
CA GLU A 67 -4.15 -7.51 3.33
C GLU A 67 -5.00 -8.29 4.34
N LEU A 68 -5.76 -7.60 5.21
CA LEU A 68 -6.49 -8.24 6.30
C LEU A 68 -7.82 -8.88 5.86
N THR A 69 -8.17 -8.76 4.60
CA THR A 69 -9.31 -9.44 3.97
C THR A 69 -8.90 -10.72 3.23
N THR A 70 -7.66 -11.15 3.35
CA THR A 70 -7.06 -12.16 2.49
C THR A 70 -6.46 -13.33 3.28
N ASP A 71 -5.86 -14.25 2.56
CA ASP A 71 -5.13 -15.40 3.07
C ASP A 71 -3.72 -15.08 3.58
N GLU A 72 -3.27 -13.80 3.51
CA GLU A 72 -1.93 -13.41 3.96
C GLU A 72 -1.86 -13.06 5.44
N MET A 73 -2.78 -12.22 5.92
CA MET A 73 -2.66 -11.60 7.23
C MET A 73 -3.98 -11.47 7.95
N VAL A 74 -3.91 -11.49 9.28
CA VAL A 74 -5.08 -11.33 10.15
C VAL A 74 -4.75 -10.50 11.38
N CYS A 75 -5.80 -9.96 12.00
CA CYS A 75 -5.73 -9.29 13.29
C CYS A 75 -6.72 -9.96 14.26
N PRO A 76 -6.31 -11.05 14.94
CA PRO A 76 -7.19 -11.75 15.86
C PRO A 76 -7.38 -10.97 17.16
N LYS A 77 -8.46 -11.23 17.86
CA LYS A 77 -8.65 -10.79 19.23
C LYS A 77 -7.60 -11.47 20.13
N ARG A 78 -6.95 -10.70 20.99
CA ARG A 78 -5.92 -11.16 21.94
C ARG A 78 -6.36 -10.82 23.36
N GLY A 79 -6.98 -11.77 24.03
CA GLY A 79 -7.59 -11.51 25.34
C GLY A 79 -8.63 -10.38 25.25
N SER A 80 -8.38 -9.25 25.91
CA SER A 80 -9.24 -8.05 25.84
C SER A 80 -8.93 -7.13 24.64
N ASP A 81 -7.77 -7.30 24.00
CA ASP A 81 -7.29 -6.40 22.95
C ASP A 81 -7.75 -6.82 21.56
N TRP A 82 -7.72 -5.86 20.63
CA TRP A 82 -7.93 -6.05 19.20
C TRP A 82 -9.32 -6.56 18.78
N TYR A 83 -10.30 -6.60 19.68
CA TYR A 83 -11.67 -6.85 19.27
C TYR A 83 -12.26 -5.64 18.51
N ASN A 84 -12.03 -4.42 19.00
CA ASN A 84 -12.38 -3.16 18.36
C ASN A 84 -13.78 -3.16 17.74
N SER A 85 -14.79 -3.56 18.53
CA SER A 85 -16.18 -3.74 18.05
C SER A 85 -16.30 -4.67 16.83
N GLY A 86 -15.37 -5.61 16.66
CA GLY A 86 -15.39 -6.61 15.61
C GLY A 86 -14.96 -6.10 14.22
N GLU A 87 -14.35 -4.91 14.11
CA GLU A 87 -13.97 -4.35 12.81
C GLU A 87 -13.00 -5.24 12.03
N TYR A 88 -12.00 -5.85 12.70
CA TYR A 88 -11.06 -6.78 12.06
C TYR A 88 -11.71 -8.12 11.72
N TYR A 89 -12.69 -8.55 12.50
CA TYR A 89 -13.49 -9.76 12.21
C TYR A 89 -14.29 -9.57 10.94
N ARG A 90 -14.92 -8.40 10.77
CA ARG A 90 -15.68 -8.11 9.55
C ARG A 90 -14.80 -8.05 8.30
N LEU A 91 -13.54 -7.63 8.42
CA LEU A 91 -12.57 -7.74 7.31
C LEU A 91 -12.29 -9.21 6.98
N HIS A 92 -11.92 -10.01 7.98
CA HIS A 92 -11.57 -11.41 7.78
C HIS A 92 -12.72 -12.26 7.25
N TYR A 93 -13.95 -12.05 7.75
CA TYR A 93 -15.12 -12.81 7.35
C TYR A 93 -15.92 -12.19 6.20
N HIS A 94 -15.43 -11.13 5.57
CA HIS A 94 -16.09 -10.39 4.47
C HIS A 94 -17.50 -9.91 4.81
N THR A 95 -17.72 -9.49 6.06
CA THR A 95 -19.01 -9.03 6.57
C THR A 95 -19.05 -7.54 6.89
N TRP A 96 -18.18 -6.76 6.22
CA TRP A 96 -18.11 -5.30 6.36
C TRP A 96 -19.40 -4.59 5.97
N SER A 97 -19.56 -3.39 6.50
CA SER A 97 -20.71 -2.52 6.29
C SER A 97 -20.31 -1.15 5.73
N PRO A 98 -21.28 -0.36 5.18
CA PRO A 98 -21.01 0.99 4.68
C PRO A 98 -20.46 1.97 5.74
N ASP A 99 -20.68 1.69 7.01
CA ASP A 99 -20.27 2.57 8.11
C ASP A 99 -18.99 2.09 8.82
N ASP A 100 -18.38 1.00 8.33
CA ASP A 100 -17.11 0.53 8.90
C ASP A 100 -15.99 1.53 8.66
N ARG A 101 -15.25 1.84 9.72
CA ARG A 101 -14.21 2.86 9.74
C ARG A 101 -13.20 2.71 8.59
N PHE A 102 -12.77 1.51 8.30
CA PHE A 102 -11.77 1.26 7.23
C PHE A 102 -12.34 1.56 5.84
N VAL A 103 -13.62 1.27 5.62
CA VAL A 103 -14.33 1.57 4.36
C VAL A 103 -14.51 3.07 4.22
N VAL A 104 -15.02 3.74 5.26
CA VAL A 104 -15.24 5.20 5.28
C VAL A 104 -13.93 5.93 5.04
N ASN A 105 -12.90 5.65 5.84
CA ASN A 105 -11.60 6.33 5.72
C ASN A 105 -10.94 6.10 4.37
N THR A 106 -11.14 4.94 3.76
CA THR A 106 -10.58 4.65 2.43
C THR A 106 -11.29 5.46 1.35
N TYR A 107 -12.61 5.54 1.39
CA TYR A 107 -13.39 6.34 0.44
C TYR A 107 -13.06 7.84 0.57
N ASP A 108 -13.08 8.37 1.80
CA ASP A 108 -12.77 9.77 2.09
C ASP A 108 -11.33 10.12 1.70
N GLY A 109 -10.41 9.19 1.98
CA GLY A 109 -9.01 9.35 1.58
C GLY A 109 -8.82 9.38 0.06
N THR A 110 -9.57 8.55 -0.66
CA THR A 110 -9.55 8.49 -2.13
C THR A 110 -10.08 9.79 -2.75
N THR A 111 -11.29 10.19 -2.35
CA THR A 111 -11.94 11.40 -2.88
C THR A 111 -11.19 12.67 -2.45
N GLY A 112 -10.70 12.69 -1.22
CA GLY A 112 -9.86 13.77 -0.71
C GLY A 112 -8.52 13.91 -1.45
N GLY A 113 -7.95 12.80 -1.93
CA GLY A 113 -6.76 12.80 -2.77
C GLY A 113 -7.03 13.39 -4.16
N ILE A 114 -8.14 12.99 -4.79
CA ILE A 114 -8.60 13.53 -6.07
C ILE A 114 -8.82 15.05 -5.97
N SER A 115 -9.56 15.49 -4.96
CA SER A 115 -9.86 16.92 -4.76
C SER A 115 -8.57 17.75 -4.61
N ARG A 116 -7.62 17.31 -3.77
CA ARG A 116 -6.34 18.01 -3.56
C ARG A 116 -5.49 18.08 -4.82
N ALA A 117 -5.53 17.04 -5.65
CA ALA A 117 -4.79 17.03 -6.90
C ALA A 117 -5.40 17.97 -7.94
N LEU A 118 -6.72 18.01 -8.04
CA LEU A 118 -7.45 18.95 -8.92
C LEU A 118 -7.27 20.41 -8.47
N GLU A 119 -7.35 20.66 -7.16
CA GLU A 119 -7.11 22.00 -6.58
C GLU A 119 -5.68 22.48 -6.90
N ALA A 120 -4.68 21.64 -6.61
CA ALA A 120 -3.29 21.98 -6.91
C ALA A 120 -3.07 22.22 -8.42
N LYS A 121 -3.73 21.43 -9.27
CA LYS A 121 -3.67 21.59 -10.73
C LYS A 121 -4.27 22.93 -11.17
N SER A 122 -5.45 23.30 -10.64
CA SER A 122 -6.09 24.58 -10.92
C SER A 122 -5.19 25.76 -10.52
N ASP A 123 -4.64 25.71 -9.30
CA ASP A 123 -3.70 26.73 -8.80
C ASP A 123 -2.50 26.89 -9.74
N LEU A 124 -1.81 25.80 -10.08
CA LEU A 124 -0.57 25.84 -10.87
C LEU A 124 -0.80 26.18 -12.34
N GLN A 125 -1.98 25.87 -12.91
CA GLN A 125 -2.33 26.26 -14.27
C GLN A 125 -2.35 27.78 -14.45
N GLY A 126 -2.80 28.52 -13.43
CA GLY A 126 -2.85 29.99 -13.42
C GLY A 126 -1.50 30.69 -13.28
N VAL A 127 -0.44 29.99 -12.85
CA VAL A 127 0.87 30.61 -12.57
C VAL A 127 1.67 30.85 -13.84
N ASP A 128 2.29 32.05 -13.94
CA ASP A 128 3.34 32.34 -14.93
C ASP A 128 4.70 31.82 -14.42
N TYR A 129 5.10 30.65 -14.89
CA TYR A 129 6.35 30.01 -14.47
C TYR A 129 7.60 30.77 -14.92
N ASN A 130 7.52 31.50 -16.03
CA ASN A 130 8.66 32.30 -16.52
C ASN A 130 8.91 33.49 -15.61
N ALA A 131 7.86 34.10 -15.06
CA ALA A 131 7.98 35.23 -14.13
C ALA A 131 8.67 34.87 -12.83
N ILE A 132 8.64 33.61 -12.42
CA ILE A 132 9.27 33.11 -11.19
C ILE A 132 10.56 32.34 -11.42
N GLY A 133 11.13 32.41 -12.62
CA GLY A 133 12.42 31.81 -12.96
C GLY A 133 12.37 30.32 -13.32
N LEU A 134 11.21 29.78 -13.60
CA LEU A 134 10.98 28.44 -14.16
C LEU A 134 10.64 28.54 -15.66
N ASN A 135 10.38 27.42 -16.32
CA ASN A 135 10.00 27.37 -17.73
C ASN A 135 8.76 26.48 -17.98
N ASP A 136 8.27 26.51 -19.22
CA ASP A 136 7.08 25.76 -19.62
C ASP A 136 7.25 24.24 -19.51
N ALA A 137 8.46 23.71 -19.64
CA ALA A 137 8.73 22.28 -19.48
C ALA A 137 8.54 21.86 -18.01
N VAL A 138 8.99 22.67 -17.05
CA VAL A 138 8.75 22.43 -15.61
C VAL A 138 7.26 22.55 -15.29
N LYS A 139 6.54 23.52 -15.90
CA LYS A 139 5.09 23.63 -15.75
C LYS A 139 4.40 22.38 -16.25
N ALA A 140 4.77 21.88 -17.43
CA ALA A 140 4.21 20.67 -18.01
C ALA A 140 4.48 19.45 -17.12
N ASP A 141 5.70 19.31 -16.57
CA ASP A 141 6.02 18.23 -15.62
C ASP A 141 5.12 18.30 -14.38
N HIS A 142 5.01 19.49 -13.72
CA HIS A 142 4.17 19.65 -12.53
C HIS A 142 2.70 19.31 -12.79
N ILE A 143 2.12 19.78 -13.91
CA ILE A 143 0.73 19.48 -14.26
C ILE A 143 0.55 17.98 -14.51
N ASN A 144 1.51 17.31 -15.13
CA ASN A 144 1.43 15.89 -15.40
C ASN A 144 1.76 15.01 -14.17
N GLN A 145 2.52 15.50 -13.20
CA GLN A 145 2.59 14.92 -11.85
C GLN A 145 1.20 14.86 -11.21
N LEU A 146 0.44 15.97 -11.32
CA LEU A 146 -0.91 16.06 -10.77
C LEU A 146 -1.92 15.17 -11.52
N ASN A 147 -1.81 15.05 -12.84
CA ASN A 147 -2.60 14.10 -13.62
C ASN A 147 -2.32 12.65 -13.20
N ALA A 148 -1.06 12.28 -13.04
CA ALA A 148 -0.66 10.92 -12.68
C ALA A 148 -1.09 10.55 -11.24
N ILE A 149 -0.96 11.47 -10.27
CA ILE A 149 -1.42 11.21 -8.90
C ILE A 149 -2.96 11.18 -8.81
N THR A 150 -3.66 11.97 -9.64
CA THR A 150 -5.13 11.90 -9.79
C THR A 150 -5.53 10.52 -10.30
N ALA A 151 -4.85 10.03 -11.36
CA ALA A 151 -5.08 8.69 -11.89
C ALA A 151 -4.86 7.59 -10.84
N TYR A 152 -3.82 7.72 -10.02
CA TYR A 152 -3.57 6.80 -8.90
C TYR A 152 -4.75 6.74 -7.93
N PHE A 153 -5.29 7.89 -7.50
CA PHE A 153 -6.43 7.91 -6.59
C PHE A 153 -7.70 7.34 -7.25
N TYR A 154 -7.97 7.66 -8.50
CA TYR A 154 -9.08 7.04 -9.24
C TYR A 154 -8.90 5.53 -9.38
N MET A 155 -7.69 5.05 -9.62
CA MET A 155 -7.40 3.62 -9.71
C MET A 155 -7.63 2.91 -8.37
N ARG A 156 -7.27 3.53 -7.24
CA ARG A 156 -7.62 3.00 -5.91
C ARG A 156 -9.13 3.01 -5.67
N GLY A 157 -9.82 4.08 -6.10
CA GLY A 157 -11.30 4.14 -6.04
C GLY A 157 -11.95 3.03 -6.87
N LEU A 158 -11.46 2.82 -8.08
CA LEU A 158 -11.92 1.76 -8.98
C LEU A 158 -11.73 0.37 -8.37
N ASP A 159 -10.56 0.12 -7.76
CA ASP A 159 -10.23 -1.15 -7.13
C ASP A 159 -11.12 -1.48 -5.92
N TYR A 160 -11.38 -0.49 -5.05
CA TYR A 160 -12.14 -0.73 -3.82
C TYR A 160 -13.66 -0.59 -4.00
N PHE A 161 -14.10 0.36 -4.83
CA PHE A 161 -15.50 0.78 -4.88
C PHE A 161 -16.14 0.65 -6.27
N GLY A 162 -15.38 0.29 -7.30
CA GLY A 162 -15.84 0.27 -8.66
C GLY A 162 -15.90 1.68 -9.26
N GLY A 163 -16.95 1.98 -10.05
CA GLY A 163 -17.08 3.31 -10.68
C GLY A 163 -17.08 4.45 -9.67
N MET A 164 -16.47 5.58 -10.03
CA MET A 164 -16.32 6.77 -9.19
C MET A 164 -16.96 7.99 -9.87
N PRO A 165 -17.43 8.99 -9.13
CA PRO A 165 -17.75 10.29 -9.73
C PRO A 165 -16.49 10.88 -10.37
N ILE A 166 -16.57 11.31 -11.63
CA ILE A 166 -15.43 11.89 -12.37
C ILE A 166 -15.56 13.40 -12.34
N TYR A 167 -14.52 14.05 -11.80
CA TYR A 167 -14.38 15.50 -11.77
C TYR A 167 -13.13 15.91 -12.54
N TYR A 168 -13.22 17.00 -13.28
CA TYR A 168 -12.13 17.60 -14.04
C TYR A 168 -11.59 18.87 -13.39
N SER A 169 -12.42 19.51 -12.57
CA SER A 169 -12.13 20.71 -11.80
C SER A 169 -12.76 20.64 -10.41
N VAL A 170 -12.24 21.44 -9.50
CA VAL A 170 -12.85 21.65 -8.16
C VAL A 170 -14.15 22.44 -8.21
N ASP A 171 -14.39 23.15 -9.31
CA ASP A 171 -15.59 23.94 -9.55
C ASP A 171 -16.72 23.13 -10.22
N ASP A 172 -16.50 21.86 -10.54
CA ASP A 172 -17.51 21.01 -11.14
C ASP A 172 -18.66 20.75 -10.18
N ASP A 173 -19.89 20.77 -10.69
CA ASP A 173 -21.08 20.39 -9.93
C ASP A 173 -21.01 18.94 -9.48
N LEU A 174 -21.70 18.60 -8.39
CA LEU A 174 -21.83 17.21 -7.95
C LEU A 174 -22.44 16.35 -9.05
N CYS A 175 -21.83 15.22 -9.33
CA CYS A 175 -22.25 14.29 -10.36
C CYS A 175 -22.52 12.88 -9.82
N ALA A 176 -23.24 12.08 -10.58
CA ALA A 176 -23.44 10.67 -10.30
C ALA A 176 -22.12 9.89 -10.46
N ARG A 177 -22.07 8.70 -9.90
CA ARG A 177 -20.98 7.77 -10.17
C ARG A 177 -20.96 7.40 -11.65
N SER A 178 -19.77 7.49 -12.24
CA SER A 178 -19.51 6.87 -13.54
C SER A 178 -19.44 5.34 -13.38
N THR A 179 -19.63 4.63 -14.47
CA THR A 179 -19.40 3.19 -14.47
C THR A 179 -17.94 2.85 -14.22
N ALA A 180 -17.65 1.61 -13.83
CA ALA A 180 -16.27 1.14 -13.69
C ALA A 180 -15.47 1.32 -15.00
N ARG A 181 -16.09 1.06 -16.15
CA ARG A 181 -15.50 1.24 -17.50
C ARG A 181 -15.17 2.71 -17.80
N GLU A 182 -16.05 3.64 -17.48
CA GLU A 182 -15.81 5.07 -17.70
C GLU A 182 -14.69 5.56 -16.76
N THR A 183 -14.68 5.11 -15.51
CA THR A 183 -13.60 5.42 -14.56
C THR A 183 -12.27 4.85 -15.04
N TYR A 184 -12.26 3.61 -15.54
CA TYR A 184 -11.08 2.97 -16.14
C TYR A 184 -10.54 3.79 -17.33
N ALA A 185 -11.41 4.17 -18.28
CA ALA A 185 -11.02 4.96 -19.45
C ALA A 185 -10.48 6.36 -19.04
N HIS A 186 -11.04 6.96 -18.00
CA HIS A 186 -10.53 8.23 -17.46
C HIS A 186 -9.12 8.08 -16.90
N ILE A 187 -8.85 7.03 -16.11
CA ILE A 187 -7.51 6.72 -15.57
C ILE A 187 -6.52 6.50 -16.72
N GLU A 188 -6.90 5.69 -17.70
CA GLU A 188 -6.08 5.39 -18.87
C GLU A 188 -5.67 6.68 -19.60
N THR A 189 -6.64 7.57 -19.85
CA THR A 189 -6.39 8.86 -20.50
C THR A 189 -5.41 9.71 -19.71
N LEU A 190 -5.63 9.88 -18.40
CA LEU A 190 -4.74 10.67 -17.54
C LEU A 190 -3.29 10.17 -17.56
N LEU A 191 -3.10 8.84 -17.55
CA LEU A 191 -1.76 8.24 -17.55
C LEU A 191 -1.09 8.35 -18.93
N LYS A 192 -1.82 8.06 -20.01
CA LYS A 192 -1.29 8.18 -21.39
C LYS A 192 -0.86 9.60 -21.72
N ASP A 193 -1.62 10.58 -21.27
CA ASP A 193 -1.29 12.00 -21.49
C ASP A 193 -0.10 12.44 -20.62
N ALA A 194 0.02 11.92 -19.39
CA ALA A 194 1.07 12.30 -18.46
C ALA A 194 2.45 11.73 -18.83
N ILE A 195 2.53 10.45 -19.23
CA ILE A 195 3.79 9.72 -19.43
C ILE A 195 4.80 10.51 -20.30
N PRO A 196 4.47 11.04 -21.50
CA PRO A 196 5.46 11.67 -22.36
C PRO A 196 6.03 12.99 -21.81
N ALA A 197 5.33 13.66 -20.89
CA ALA A 197 5.71 14.94 -20.31
C ALA A 197 6.50 14.81 -19.00
N LEU A 198 6.48 13.66 -18.37
CA LEU A 198 7.19 13.39 -17.11
C LEU A 198 8.69 13.15 -17.35
N SER A 199 9.50 13.45 -16.35
CA SER A 199 10.93 13.19 -16.36
C SER A 199 11.28 11.70 -16.35
N LYS A 200 12.50 11.34 -16.79
CA LYS A 200 13.05 9.97 -16.72
C LYS A 200 14.17 9.87 -15.71
N LYS A 201 14.28 8.74 -15.03
CA LYS A 201 15.49 8.36 -14.31
C LYS A 201 16.55 7.92 -15.32
N THR A 202 17.65 8.65 -15.42
CA THR A 202 18.72 8.40 -16.39
C THR A 202 19.97 7.79 -15.77
N THR A 203 20.05 7.78 -14.43
CA THR A 203 21.21 7.27 -13.69
C THR A 203 20.76 6.14 -12.77
N LEU A 204 21.34 4.95 -12.97
CA LEU A 204 21.09 3.81 -12.11
C LEU A 204 21.52 4.10 -10.68
N GLY A 205 20.69 3.76 -9.70
CA GLY A 205 20.97 4.03 -8.28
C GLY A 205 20.88 5.50 -7.88
N ALA A 206 20.39 6.39 -8.74
CA ALA A 206 20.05 7.75 -8.32
C ALA A 206 18.92 7.70 -7.28
N SER A 207 19.01 8.57 -6.26
CA SER A 207 18.02 8.64 -5.20
C SER A 207 16.64 8.98 -5.74
N GLU A 208 15.64 8.27 -5.22
CA GLU A 208 14.24 8.59 -5.48
C GLU A 208 13.77 9.74 -4.58
N ASP A 209 12.96 10.60 -5.15
CA ASP A 209 12.47 11.85 -4.53
C ASP A 209 10.97 11.83 -4.23
N GLY A 210 10.29 10.72 -4.57
CA GLY A 210 8.85 10.54 -4.39
C GLY A 210 7.99 11.11 -5.51
N TYR A 211 8.56 11.87 -6.46
CA TYR A 211 7.84 12.33 -7.64
C TYR A 211 7.60 11.19 -8.63
N ILE A 212 6.50 11.30 -9.38
CA ILE A 212 6.15 10.31 -10.40
C ILE A 212 7.00 10.57 -11.65
N LYS A 213 7.89 9.63 -12.00
CA LYS A 213 8.66 9.64 -13.24
C LYS A 213 7.96 8.83 -14.32
N GLN A 214 8.41 8.89 -15.56
CA GLN A 214 7.79 8.16 -16.68
C GLN A 214 7.59 6.68 -16.37
N ALA A 215 8.59 6.00 -15.78
CA ALA A 215 8.48 4.60 -15.44
C ALA A 215 7.38 4.32 -14.38
N ALA A 216 7.20 5.23 -13.42
CA ALA A 216 6.15 5.08 -12.41
C ALA A 216 4.74 5.24 -13.02
N ALA A 217 4.55 6.25 -13.88
CA ALA A 217 3.28 6.43 -14.59
C ALA A 217 3.00 5.29 -15.58
N ALA A 218 4.02 4.78 -16.29
CA ALA A 218 3.90 3.62 -17.16
C ALA A 218 3.58 2.34 -16.35
N ALA A 219 4.17 2.17 -15.18
CA ALA A 219 3.87 1.05 -14.30
C ALA A 219 2.42 1.13 -13.74
N LEU A 220 1.92 2.32 -13.41
CA LEU A 220 0.50 2.52 -13.04
C LEU A 220 -0.43 2.15 -14.21
N LEU A 221 -0.07 2.49 -15.43
CA LEU A 221 -0.84 2.10 -16.63
C LEU A 221 -0.77 0.59 -16.85
N ALA A 222 0.39 -0.04 -16.66
CA ALA A 222 0.52 -1.50 -16.71
C ALA A 222 -0.33 -2.18 -15.62
N GLN A 223 -0.34 -1.66 -14.38
CA GLN A 223 -1.21 -2.16 -13.30
C GLN A 223 -2.70 -2.01 -13.65
N LEU A 224 -3.11 -0.92 -14.30
CA LEU A 224 -4.49 -0.72 -14.77
C LEU A 224 -4.88 -1.81 -15.76
N TYR A 225 -4.05 -2.07 -16.78
CA TYR A 225 -4.29 -3.13 -17.75
C TYR A 225 -4.24 -4.52 -17.14
N PHE A 226 -3.26 -4.77 -16.28
CA PHE A 226 -3.09 -6.04 -15.59
C PHE A 226 -4.32 -6.45 -14.77
N ASN A 227 -4.95 -5.49 -14.11
CA ASN A 227 -6.10 -5.72 -13.25
C ASN A 227 -7.46 -5.42 -13.95
N ALA A 228 -7.48 -5.19 -15.26
CA ALA A 228 -8.70 -4.87 -16.00
C ALA A 228 -9.79 -5.94 -15.85
N VAL A 229 -9.38 -7.22 -15.79
CA VAL A 229 -10.31 -8.33 -15.56
C VAL A 229 -11.02 -8.23 -14.20
N ALA A 230 -10.31 -7.75 -13.16
CA ALA A 230 -10.87 -7.53 -11.83
C ALA A 230 -11.75 -6.25 -11.79
N TYR A 231 -11.40 -5.23 -12.57
CA TYR A 231 -12.04 -3.91 -12.50
C TYR A 231 -13.26 -3.80 -13.42
N ILE A 232 -13.15 -4.29 -14.65
CA ILE A 232 -14.16 -4.11 -15.69
C ILE A 232 -14.57 -5.42 -16.38
N GLY A 233 -14.00 -6.56 -15.96
CA GLY A 233 -14.29 -7.87 -16.54
C GLY A 233 -13.71 -8.08 -17.95
N GLU A 234 -12.70 -7.32 -18.35
CA GLU A 234 -12.02 -7.41 -19.65
C GLU A 234 -10.54 -7.73 -19.48
N GLU A 235 -9.97 -8.46 -20.42
CA GLU A 235 -8.57 -8.80 -20.44
C GLU A 235 -7.79 -7.78 -21.27
N HIS A 236 -6.73 -7.20 -20.67
CA HIS A 236 -5.78 -6.28 -21.30
C HIS A 236 -4.34 -6.73 -21.01
N PHE A 237 -4.13 -8.06 -20.97
CA PHE A 237 -2.82 -8.62 -20.64
C PHE A 237 -1.77 -8.36 -21.73
N ASP A 238 -2.18 -8.25 -23.00
CA ASP A 238 -1.26 -7.94 -24.10
C ASP A 238 -0.70 -6.52 -23.98
N GLU A 239 -1.56 -5.54 -23.70
CA GLU A 239 -1.17 -4.14 -23.48
C GLU A 239 -0.31 -4.00 -22.21
N CYS A 240 -0.65 -4.74 -21.15
CA CYS A 240 0.18 -4.80 -19.96
C CYS A 240 1.58 -5.34 -20.27
N ALA A 241 1.66 -6.46 -20.99
CA ALA A 241 2.92 -7.11 -21.35
C ALA A 241 3.81 -6.19 -22.21
N GLU A 242 3.23 -5.42 -23.14
CA GLU A 242 3.97 -4.44 -23.96
C GLU A 242 4.65 -3.39 -23.08
N ILE A 243 3.88 -2.75 -22.18
CA ILE A 243 4.43 -1.73 -21.28
C ILE A 243 5.47 -2.34 -20.32
N CYS A 244 5.25 -3.54 -19.80
CA CYS A 244 6.22 -4.21 -18.94
C CYS A 244 7.54 -4.46 -19.67
N ARG A 245 7.51 -4.91 -20.93
CA ARG A 245 8.72 -5.09 -21.76
C ARG A 245 9.44 -3.75 -22.00
N ASP A 246 8.70 -2.69 -22.22
CA ASP A 246 9.24 -1.34 -22.42
C ASP A 246 9.92 -0.81 -21.16
N ILE A 247 9.32 -1.02 -19.97
CA ILE A 247 9.93 -0.63 -18.68
C ILE A 247 11.22 -1.43 -18.46
N ILE A 248 11.18 -2.75 -18.62
CA ILE A 248 12.35 -3.63 -18.47
C ILE A 248 13.44 -3.26 -19.51
N GLY A 249 13.02 -2.90 -20.73
CA GLY A 249 13.90 -2.46 -21.82
C GLY A 249 14.49 -1.05 -21.63
N GLY A 250 14.10 -0.31 -20.59
CA GLY A 250 14.64 1.02 -20.27
C GLY A 250 14.02 2.16 -21.09
N VAL A 251 12.89 1.94 -21.77
CA VAL A 251 12.20 3.00 -22.56
C VAL A 251 11.81 4.17 -21.67
N TYR A 252 11.36 3.90 -20.44
CA TYR A 252 10.86 4.91 -19.50
C TYR A 252 11.88 5.31 -18.42
N GLY A 253 13.09 4.78 -18.46
CA GLY A 253 14.14 5.08 -17.49
C GLY A 253 15.03 3.88 -17.21
N THR A 254 16.08 4.09 -16.41
CA THR A 254 17.11 3.07 -16.15
C THR A 254 16.89 2.44 -14.78
N TYR A 255 16.54 1.15 -14.76
CA TYR A 255 16.31 0.35 -13.56
C TYR A 255 16.92 -1.05 -13.73
N GLU A 256 17.31 -1.68 -12.63
CA GLU A 256 17.80 -3.07 -12.58
C GLU A 256 17.26 -3.77 -11.34
N LEU A 257 17.10 -5.09 -11.39
CA LEU A 257 16.78 -5.87 -10.19
C LEU A 257 17.89 -5.72 -9.16
N ASP A 258 17.53 -5.49 -7.90
CA ASP A 258 18.51 -5.46 -6.81
C ASP A 258 19.13 -6.85 -6.63
N LYS A 259 20.38 -6.88 -6.20
CA LYS A 259 21.14 -8.13 -6.00
C LYS A 259 20.66 -8.96 -4.82
N THR A 260 19.92 -8.34 -3.91
CA THR A 260 19.35 -8.98 -2.71
C THR A 260 17.86 -8.75 -2.64
N TRP A 261 17.13 -9.67 -2.04
CA TRP A 261 15.70 -9.54 -1.83
C TRP A 261 15.35 -8.35 -0.93
N TYR A 262 16.24 -8.00 0.00
CA TYR A 262 16.01 -6.91 0.96
C TYR A 262 16.48 -5.54 0.47
N GLY A 263 17.25 -5.46 -0.61
CA GLY A 263 17.75 -4.17 -1.12
C GLY A 263 16.67 -3.11 -1.30
N PRO A 264 15.52 -3.42 -1.92
CA PRO A 264 14.40 -2.47 -2.05
C PRO A 264 13.76 -2.03 -0.73
N HIS A 265 14.04 -2.72 0.37
CA HIS A 265 13.46 -2.47 1.69
C HIS A 265 14.48 -2.05 2.74
N CYS A 266 15.76 -1.98 2.38
CA CYS A 266 16.88 -1.70 3.28
C CYS A 266 16.95 -0.22 3.70
N PHE A 267 17.84 0.11 4.63
CA PHE A 267 17.97 1.45 5.21
C PHE A 267 18.33 2.56 4.22
N ASP A 268 18.93 2.22 3.11
CA ASP A 268 19.37 3.10 2.02
C ASP A 268 18.69 2.75 0.68
N ASN A 269 17.48 2.21 0.77
CA ASN A 269 16.71 1.76 -0.38
C ASN A 269 16.27 2.88 -1.34
N ASN A 270 16.38 4.14 -0.94
CA ASN A 270 16.20 5.29 -1.82
C ASN A 270 17.19 5.29 -3.01
N THR A 271 18.30 4.57 -2.89
CA THR A 271 19.27 4.37 -3.98
C THR A 271 19.21 2.98 -4.60
N SER A 272 18.26 2.14 -4.22
CA SER A 272 18.07 0.84 -4.84
C SER A 272 17.80 0.99 -6.34
N PRO A 273 18.50 0.23 -7.19
CA PRO A 273 18.29 0.28 -8.64
C PRO A 273 16.92 -0.26 -9.05
N GLU A 274 16.24 -0.97 -8.17
CA GLU A 274 14.96 -1.65 -8.42
C GLU A 274 13.74 -0.77 -8.14
N VAL A 275 13.86 0.21 -7.24
CA VAL A 275 12.73 1.05 -6.84
C VAL A 275 12.38 2.02 -7.96
N ILE A 276 11.12 1.96 -8.42
CA ILE A 276 10.55 2.81 -9.48
C ILE A 276 9.81 4.00 -8.88
N TRP A 277 9.06 3.77 -7.80
CA TRP A 277 8.32 4.82 -7.09
C TRP A 277 8.27 4.52 -5.60
N THR A 278 8.49 5.53 -4.78
CA THR A 278 8.61 5.39 -3.33
C THR A 278 7.94 6.52 -2.58
N VAL A 279 7.46 6.23 -1.36
CA VAL A 279 7.18 7.27 -0.37
C VAL A 279 8.49 7.56 0.37
N PRO A 280 9.07 8.75 0.21
CA PRO A 280 10.32 9.07 0.86
C PRO A 280 10.17 9.12 2.38
N SER A 281 11.18 8.63 3.08
CA SER A 281 11.31 8.67 4.53
C SER A 281 12.68 9.21 4.92
N GLU A 282 12.71 10.11 5.90
CA GLU A 282 13.94 10.64 6.45
C GLU A 282 13.82 10.77 7.96
N ASN A 283 14.78 10.19 8.69
CA ASN A 283 14.80 10.20 10.13
C ASN A 283 14.55 11.60 10.73
N SER A 284 13.65 11.67 11.70
CA SER A 284 13.24 12.88 12.40
C SER A 284 12.58 13.99 11.58
N LYS A 285 12.39 13.80 10.28
CA LYS A 285 11.69 14.74 9.40
C LYS A 285 10.40 14.15 8.84
N VAL A 286 10.51 13.01 8.18
CA VAL A 286 9.41 12.34 7.50
C VAL A 286 9.55 10.84 7.71
N GLU A 287 8.77 10.25 8.62
CA GLU A 287 8.82 8.82 8.90
C GLU A 287 7.59 8.14 8.34
N TRP A 288 7.77 6.97 7.72
CA TRP A 288 6.67 6.23 7.11
C TRP A 288 6.35 4.90 7.81
N ASN A 289 7.33 4.13 8.23
CA ASN A 289 7.22 2.72 8.63
C ASN A 289 6.38 2.42 9.88
N TRP A 290 5.36 3.22 10.18
CA TRP A 290 4.57 3.09 11.41
C TRP A 290 3.69 1.83 11.46
N TYR A 291 3.25 1.29 10.32
CA TYR A 291 2.34 0.14 10.31
C TYR A 291 3.02 -1.16 10.75
N PHE A 292 4.32 -1.29 10.62
CA PHE A 292 5.06 -2.44 11.14
C PHE A 292 4.94 -2.59 12.66
N LYS A 293 4.68 -1.52 13.39
CA LYS A 293 4.41 -1.56 14.83
C LYS A 293 3.20 -2.44 15.18
N TYR A 294 2.26 -2.61 14.27
CA TYR A 294 1.10 -3.48 14.47
C TYR A 294 1.47 -4.96 14.52
N PHE A 295 2.58 -5.36 13.89
CA PHE A 295 3.10 -6.71 13.94
C PHE A 295 3.88 -7.01 15.20
N TYR A 296 4.53 -6.01 15.80
CA TYR A 296 5.48 -6.24 16.88
C TYR A 296 4.79 -6.32 18.22
N HIS A 297 5.32 -7.22 19.09
CA HIS A 297 4.88 -7.32 20.47
C HIS A 297 5.12 -6.00 21.25
N TYR A 298 4.39 -5.78 22.32
CA TYR A 298 4.51 -4.56 23.15
C TYR A 298 5.94 -4.30 23.63
N SER A 299 6.69 -5.36 23.96
CA SER A 299 8.05 -5.29 24.45
C SER A 299 9.11 -5.52 23.37
N SER A 300 8.74 -5.54 22.08
CA SER A 300 9.70 -5.78 21.00
C SER A 300 10.74 -4.67 20.84
N TYR A 301 10.51 -3.49 21.41
CA TYR A 301 11.52 -2.45 21.51
C TYR A 301 12.78 -2.93 22.25
N GLU A 302 12.65 -3.79 23.26
CA GLU A 302 13.77 -4.43 23.93
C GLU A 302 14.53 -5.37 22.98
N TYR A 303 13.80 -6.22 22.25
CA TYR A 303 14.40 -7.15 21.28
C TYR A 303 15.17 -6.42 20.17
N PHE A 304 14.60 -5.37 19.60
CA PHE A 304 15.24 -4.59 18.54
C PHE A 304 16.24 -3.57 19.07
N GLY A 305 16.22 -3.26 20.37
CA GLY A 305 16.99 -2.15 20.93
C GLY A 305 16.53 -0.79 20.39
N ILE A 306 15.22 -0.57 20.23
CA ILE A 306 14.62 0.68 19.73
C ILE A 306 13.77 1.36 20.80
N GLU A 307 13.36 2.62 20.57
CA GLU A 307 12.63 3.39 21.58
C GLU A 307 11.11 3.17 21.57
N THR A 308 10.57 2.55 20.51
CA THR A 308 9.11 2.51 20.30
C THR A 308 8.56 1.10 20.45
N ALA A 309 7.58 0.96 21.34
CA ALA A 309 6.82 -0.28 21.54
C ALA A 309 5.98 -0.67 20.30
N GLY A 310 5.78 -1.97 20.14
CA GLY A 310 4.79 -2.51 19.20
C GLY A 310 3.38 -2.50 19.77
N TYR A 311 2.42 -2.91 18.94
CA TYR A 311 1.00 -2.96 19.31
C TYR A 311 0.45 -4.39 19.44
N ASN A 312 1.19 -5.39 19.02
CA ASN A 312 0.84 -6.80 19.08
C ASN A 312 -0.50 -7.16 18.40
N GLY A 313 -0.79 -6.55 17.26
CA GLY A 313 -2.05 -6.75 16.53
C GLY A 313 -1.95 -7.82 15.46
N PHE A 314 -1.28 -7.46 14.36
CA PHE A 314 -1.25 -8.24 13.12
C PHE A 314 -0.30 -9.44 13.20
N MET A 315 -0.69 -10.49 12.48
CA MET A 315 0.13 -11.68 12.28
C MET A 315 -0.13 -12.24 10.88
N LEU A 316 0.72 -13.11 10.41
CA LEU A 316 0.41 -13.93 9.24
C LEU A 316 -0.80 -14.81 9.54
N THR A 317 -1.59 -15.07 8.52
CA THR A 317 -2.68 -16.04 8.60
C THR A 317 -2.09 -17.38 9.05
N PRO A 318 -2.64 -18.00 10.12
CA PRO A 318 -2.18 -19.29 10.59
C PRO A 318 -2.28 -20.39 9.52
N SER A 319 -1.49 -21.43 9.68
CA SER A 319 -1.66 -22.68 8.94
C SER A 319 -3.07 -23.25 9.15
N LEU A 320 -3.50 -24.15 8.28
CA LEU A 320 -4.80 -24.81 8.43
C LEU A 320 -4.91 -25.51 9.78
N ASP A 321 -6.06 -25.32 10.41
CA ASP A 321 -6.39 -25.95 11.69
C ASP A 321 -6.70 -27.44 11.49
N THR A 322 -5.70 -28.19 11.07
CA THR A 322 -5.85 -29.61 10.74
C THR A 322 -4.76 -30.41 11.41
N LEU A 323 -5.17 -31.38 12.21
CA LEU A 323 -4.32 -32.47 12.68
C LEU A 323 -4.50 -33.65 11.73
N ILE A 324 -3.54 -33.89 10.85
CA ILE A 324 -3.55 -35.03 9.94
C ILE A 324 -2.84 -36.19 10.63
N GLY A 325 -3.57 -37.25 10.94
CA GLY A 325 -3.00 -38.43 11.59
C GLY A 325 -2.40 -38.17 12.98
N GLY A 326 -2.81 -37.10 13.65
CA GLY A 326 -2.23 -36.64 14.92
C GLY A 326 -0.97 -35.80 14.77
N GLU A 327 -0.51 -35.54 13.57
CA GLU A 327 0.59 -34.63 13.28
C GLU A 327 0.08 -33.21 13.07
N ARG A 328 0.86 -32.24 13.52
CA ARG A 328 0.57 -30.84 13.38
C ARG A 328 1.12 -30.30 12.06
N LEU A 329 0.33 -29.41 11.46
CA LEU A 329 0.84 -28.66 10.32
C LEU A 329 1.97 -27.74 10.79
N CYS A 330 2.98 -27.57 9.94
CA CYS A 330 4.01 -26.56 10.10
C CYS A 330 3.41 -25.17 9.89
N VAL A 331 4.11 -24.13 10.34
CA VAL A 331 3.80 -22.75 10.00
C VAL A 331 3.82 -22.59 8.49
N GLN A 332 2.73 -22.12 7.93
CA GLN A 332 2.56 -21.96 6.50
C GLN A 332 2.12 -20.55 6.17
N LEU A 333 2.69 -20.00 5.11
CA LEU A 333 2.28 -18.70 4.64
C LEU A 333 0.97 -18.79 3.87
N VAL A 334 0.83 -19.80 3.03
CA VAL A 334 -0.34 -20.01 2.19
C VAL A 334 -0.87 -21.41 2.38
N GLN A 335 -2.17 -21.52 2.42
CA GLN A 335 -2.86 -22.79 2.56
C GLN A 335 -3.16 -23.40 1.19
N ILE A 336 -2.13 -23.88 0.55
CA ILE A 336 -2.25 -24.42 -0.81
C ILE A 336 -2.20 -25.94 -0.79
N GLU A 337 -3.01 -26.55 0.04
CA GLU A 337 -3.13 -28.01 0.04
C GLU A 337 -3.59 -28.60 -1.27
N LYS A 338 -4.28 -27.80 -2.07
CA LYS A 338 -4.78 -28.20 -3.37
C LYS A 338 -3.67 -28.47 -4.39
N HIS A 339 -2.45 -27.93 -4.18
CA HIS A 339 -1.35 -27.97 -5.16
C HIS A 339 -0.20 -28.86 -4.75
N GLY A 340 -0.21 -29.39 -3.53
CA GLY A 340 0.82 -30.27 -3.01
C GLY A 340 2.17 -29.61 -2.73
N GLU A 341 2.38 -28.38 -3.14
CA GLU A 341 3.59 -27.60 -2.85
C GLU A 341 3.20 -26.30 -2.16
N ARG A 342 3.91 -25.99 -1.09
CA ARG A 342 3.64 -24.83 -0.25
C ARG A 342 4.89 -24.11 0.11
N TYR A 343 4.75 -22.82 0.37
CA TYR A 343 5.70 -22.09 1.18
C TYR A 343 5.50 -22.48 2.63
N ASP A 344 6.24 -23.51 3.04
CA ASP A 344 6.27 -23.99 4.40
C ASP A 344 7.26 -23.15 5.19
N PHE A 345 6.77 -22.44 6.20
CA PHE A 345 7.60 -21.69 7.14
C PHE A 345 8.07 -22.57 8.30
N ASP A 346 8.31 -23.83 8.07
CA ASP A 346 9.04 -24.67 9.01
C ASP A 346 10.50 -24.20 9.04
N PHE A 347 10.80 -23.34 9.97
CA PHE A 347 12.14 -22.81 10.18
C PHE A 347 13.16 -23.87 10.63
N SER A 348 12.72 -25.07 10.99
CA SER A 348 13.59 -26.18 11.33
C SER A 348 14.15 -26.89 10.09
N ARG A 349 13.51 -26.71 8.94
CA ARG A 349 13.99 -27.30 7.69
C ARG A 349 15.02 -26.40 7.03
N ALA A 350 16.00 -27.01 6.41
CA ALA A 350 17.02 -26.33 5.61
C ALA A 350 16.45 -25.85 4.26
N ASP A 351 15.39 -25.07 4.27
CA ASP A 351 14.97 -24.30 3.12
C ASP A 351 16.00 -23.21 2.86
N LYS A 352 16.52 -23.15 1.66
CA LYS A 352 17.57 -22.18 1.29
C LYS A 352 17.03 -20.78 0.97
N ASP A 353 15.71 -20.58 1.00
CA ASP A 353 15.10 -19.27 0.79
C ASP A 353 15.44 -18.33 1.95
N LEU A 354 16.23 -17.31 1.66
CA LEU A 354 16.72 -16.36 2.64
C LEU A 354 15.59 -15.51 3.27
N ARG A 355 14.45 -15.38 2.59
CA ARG A 355 13.29 -14.64 3.10
C ARG A 355 12.60 -15.37 4.24
N LYS A 356 12.58 -16.70 4.18
CA LYS A 356 11.89 -17.56 5.15
C LYS A 356 12.60 -17.71 6.49
N LYS A 357 13.83 -17.23 6.60
CA LYS A 357 14.57 -17.28 7.87
C LYS A 357 13.94 -16.38 8.92
N PRO A 358 14.10 -16.70 10.21
CA PRO A 358 13.83 -15.74 11.27
C PRO A 358 14.63 -14.45 11.08
N TYR A 359 13.99 -13.31 11.34
CA TYR A 359 14.65 -12.02 11.22
C TYR A 359 15.86 -11.95 12.17
N ARG A 360 16.99 -11.50 11.63
CA ARG A 360 18.20 -11.21 12.38
C ARG A 360 18.97 -10.06 11.75
N TYR A 361 19.27 -9.04 12.53
CA TYR A 361 20.16 -7.98 12.10
C TYR A 361 21.61 -8.46 12.16
N LEU A 362 22.35 -8.32 11.06
CA LEU A 362 23.71 -8.80 10.89
C LEU A 362 24.78 -7.70 11.07
N GLY A 363 24.35 -6.47 11.38
CA GLY A 363 25.22 -5.30 11.39
C GLY A 363 25.48 -4.71 10.01
N SER A 364 26.04 -3.50 9.97
CA SER A 364 26.41 -2.81 8.72
C SER A 364 25.26 -2.75 7.70
N ARG A 365 24.05 -2.48 8.14
CA ARG A 365 22.82 -2.38 7.32
C ARG A 365 22.39 -3.69 6.65
N LYS A 366 22.89 -4.84 7.11
CA LYS A 366 22.54 -6.16 6.60
C LYS A 366 21.60 -6.88 7.55
N TYR A 367 20.67 -7.64 7.02
CA TYR A 367 19.80 -8.52 7.80
C TYR A 367 19.43 -9.75 6.98
N GLU A 368 18.93 -10.77 7.65
CA GLU A 368 18.36 -11.96 7.03
C GLU A 368 16.98 -12.23 7.59
N GLY A 369 16.17 -12.94 6.80
CA GLY A 369 14.83 -13.32 7.18
C GLY A 369 13.86 -12.14 7.33
N MET A 370 12.59 -12.41 7.19
CA MET A 370 11.55 -11.38 7.31
C MET A 370 10.47 -11.72 8.33
N PHE A 371 10.74 -12.67 9.25
CA PHE A 371 9.74 -13.13 10.20
C PHE A 371 10.25 -13.14 11.64
N LEU A 372 9.42 -12.64 12.55
CA LEU A 372 9.60 -12.90 13.97
C LEU A 372 8.82 -14.18 14.32
N VAL A 373 9.54 -15.17 14.78
CA VAL A 373 9.04 -16.49 15.18
C VAL A 373 9.97 -17.08 16.26
N GLY A 374 9.44 -17.94 17.11
CA GLY A 374 10.20 -18.55 18.21
C GLY A 374 10.51 -17.57 19.33
N ASP A 375 11.52 -17.88 20.12
CA ASP A 375 11.96 -17.08 21.28
C ASP A 375 12.46 -15.71 20.85
N GLN A 376 11.88 -14.68 21.42
CA GLN A 376 12.19 -13.30 21.11
C GLN A 376 13.32 -12.79 22.04
N THR A 377 14.48 -13.43 21.91
CA THR A 377 15.76 -13.00 22.50
C THR A 377 16.67 -12.56 21.36
N ASN A 378 17.20 -11.33 21.44
CA ASN A 378 18.06 -10.80 20.38
C ASN A 378 19.31 -11.69 20.25
N PRO A 379 19.55 -12.31 19.07
CA PRO A 379 20.68 -13.23 18.89
C PRO A 379 22.04 -12.54 18.98
N ASN A 380 22.09 -11.21 18.81
CA ASN A 380 23.32 -10.43 18.93
C ASN A 380 23.54 -9.87 20.34
N ASN A 381 22.50 -9.82 21.16
CA ASN A 381 22.56 -9.34 22.54
C ASN A 381 21.52 -10.07 23.41
N PRO A 382 21.90 -11.18 24.06
CA PRO A 382 20.96 -12.00 24.84
C PRO A 382 20.30 -11.29 26.03
N SER A 383 20.77 -10.11 26.42
CA SER A 383 20.11 -9.29 27.45
C SER A 383 18.89 -8.51 26.90
N GLN A 384 18.75 -8.41 25.59
CA GLN A 384 17.61 -7.79 24.92
C GLN A 384 16.54 -8.84 24.64
N GLN A 385 15.55 -8.90 25.51
CA GLN A 385 14.49 -9.89 25.46
C GLN A 385 13.12 -9.22 25.41
N CYS A 386 12.25 -9.73 24.54
CA CYS A 386 10.86 -9.35 24.54
C CYS A 386 10.12 -10.13 25.63
N LEU A 387 9.78 -9.48 26.74
CA LEU A 387 9.07 -10.11 27.85
C LEU A 387 7.57 -9.90 27.73
N GLY A 388 6.81 -10.95 28.00
CA GLY A 388 5.36 -10.92 28.03
C GLY A 388 4.82 -10.02 29.15
N GLN A 389 3.64 -9.46 28.91
CA GLN A 389 2.96 -8.53 29.82
C GLN A 389 1.60 -9.07 30.29
N LYS A 390 1.07 -10.11 29.66
CA LYS A 390 -0.25 -10.71 29.93
C LYS A 390 -0.14 -12.17 30.30
N GLU A 391 -0.59 -13.08 29.46
CA GLU A 391 -0.59 -14.53 29.71
C GLU A 391 0.83 -15.07 29.96
N TYR A 392 1.82 -14.42 29.38
CA TYR A 392 3.24 -14.77 29.48
C TYR A 392 4.04 -13.77 30.33
N SER A 393 3.40 -13.06 31.25
CA SER A 393 4.03 -11.99 32.04
C SER A 393 5.36 -12.41 32.65
N GLY A 394 6.41 -11.62 32.35
CA GLY A 394 7.79 -11.82 32.85
C GLY A 394 8.55 -12.99 32.20
N LYS A 395 7.96 -13.69 31.25
CA LYS A 395 8.63 -14.74 30.44
C LYS A 395 9.02 -14.18 29.10
N VAL A 396 10.08 -14.71 28.51
CA VAL A 396 10.44 -14.42 27.13
C VAL A 396 9.30 -14.88 26.23
N ILE A 397 8.84 -14.01 25.34
CA ILE A 397 7.80 -14.36 24.36
C ILE A 397 8.37 -15.35 23.35
N ASN A 398 7.67 -16.46 23.18
CA ASN A 398 7.89 -17.40 22.11
C ASN A 398 6.74 -17.23 21.10
N LEU A 399 7.01 -16.57 19.96
CA LEU A 399 6.01 -16.37 18.91
C LEU A 399 5.80 -17.67 18.14
N VAL A 400 4.57 -18.14 18.12
CA VAL A 400 4.17 -19.40 17.48
C VAL A 400 2.98 -19.19 16.56
N ASP A 401 2.91 -19.95 15.47
CA ASP A 401 1.68 -20.07 14.71
C ASP A 401 0.52 -20.48 15.62
N GLN A 402 -0.67 -19.92 15.43
CA GLN A 402 -1.79 -20.17 16.35
C GLN A 402 -2.24 -21.63 16.33
N VAL A 403 -2.15 -22.29 15.19
CA VAL A 403 -2.40 -23.74 15.07
C VAL A 403 -1.28 -24.53 15.77
N ALA A 404 -0.05 -24.06 15.71
CA ALA A 404 1.10 -24.70 16.39
C ALA A 404 0.95 -24.82 17.90
N ARG A 405 0.05 -24.06 18.54
CA ARG A 405 -0.28 -24.18 19.98
C ARG A 405 -0.75 -25.57 20.38
N PHE A 406 -1.21 -26.37 19.45
CA PHE A 406 -1.53 -27.78 19.71
C PHE A 406 -0.37 -28.57 20.34
N SER A 407 0.90 -28.12 20.18
CA SER A 407 2.04 -28.72 20.88
C SER A 407 2.04 -28.49 22.39
N GLU A 408 1.26 -27.53 22.86
CA GLU A 408 1.16 -27.20 24.29
C GLU A 408 0.18 -28.13 25.04
N VAL A 409 -0.47 -29.07 24.33
CA VAL A 409 -1.31 -30.10 24.98
C VAL A 409 -0.47 -30.92 25.93
N GLY A 410 -0.99 -31.10 27.15
CA GLY A 410 -0.30 -31.79 28.23
C GLY A 410 0.69 -30.94 29.02
N THR A 411 1.04 -29.76 28.51
CA THR A 411 1.90 -28.79 29.25
C THR A 411 1.09 -27.61 29.79
N LYS A 412 0.34 -26.93 28.92
CA LYS A 412 -0.52 -25.80 29.26
C LYS A 412 -2.00 -26.13 29.13
N TYR A 413 -2.37 -26.99 28.19
CA TYR A 413 -3.74 -27.42 27.93
C TYR A 413 -3.87 -28.91 28.21
N ASN A 414 -5.03 -29.32 28.74
CA ASN A 414 -5.28 -30.73 29.09
C ASN A 414 -5.62 -31.59 27.85
N SER A 415 -6.14 -30.95 26.81
CA SER A 415 -6.52 -31.65 25.58
C SER A 415 -6.50 -30.70 24.38
N VAL A 416 -6.50 -31.25 23.17
CA VAL A 416 -6.70 -30.51 21.93
C VAL A 416 -8.02 -29.73 21.92
N ALA A 417 -9.06 -30.24 22.56
CA ALA A 417 -10.36 -29.56 22.63
C ALA A 417 -10.34 -28.24 23.42
N GLU A 418 -9.34 -28.03 24.29
CA GLU A 418 -9.17 -26.76 25.00
C GLU A 418 -8.43 -25.71 24.17
N LEU A 419 -7.83 -26.11 23.04
CA LEU A 419 -7.18 -25.23 22.12
C LEU A 419 -8.20 -24.75 21.08
N THR A 420 -8.22 -23.46 20.88
CA THR A 420 -9.01 -22.86 19.82
C THR A 420 -8.10 -22.23 18.79
N SER A 421 -8.53 -22.20 17.56
CA SER A 421 -7.78 -21.66 16.45
C SER A 421 -8.69 -20.83 15.54
N THR A 422 -9.26 -19.77 16.13
CA THR A 422 -10.16 -18.83 15.46
C THR A 422 -9.71 -17.40 15.70
N MET A 423 -10.31 -16.46 15.00
CA MET A 423 -10.12 -15.03 15.22
C MET A 423 -10.39 -14.59 16.68
N ALA A 424 -11.18 -15.38 17.44
CA ALA A 424 -11.57 -15.05 18.82
C ALA A 424 -10.49 -15.41 19.86
N ASP A 425 -9.52 -16.25 19.53
CA ASP A 425 -8.73 -17.02 20.50
C ASP A 425 -7.22 -16.76 20.40
N GLY A 426 -6.82 -15.57 19.92
CA GLY A 426 -5.42 -15.17 19.93
C GLY A 426 -4.92 -14.92 21.35
N GLU A 427 -3.70 -15.34 21.63
CA GLU A 427 -2.94 -15.00 22.85
C GLU A 427 -1.84 -13.99 22.54
N GLU A 428 -1.19 -13.51 23.59
CA GLU A 428 -0.09 -12.55 23.48
C GLU A 428 1.02 -13.00 22.52
N ASN A 429 1.31 -14.31 22.48
CA ASN A 429 2.35 -14.91 21.67
C ASN A 429 1.87 -15.47 20.30
N SER A 430 0.58 -15.36 20.00
CA SER A 430 0.03 -15.96 18.77
C SER A 430 0.54 -15.30 17.51
N GLY A 431 0.98 -16.11 16.56
CA GLY A 431 1.24 -15.79 15.17
C GLY A 431 2.67 -15.37 14.85
N VAL A 432 3.08 -15.74 13.65
CA VAL A 432 4.30 -15.28 13.02
C VAL A 432 4.14 -13.82 12.60
N ARG A 433 5.19 -12.99 12.75
CA ARG A 433 5.12 -11.55 12.50
C ARG A 433 6.02 -11.16 11.33
N LEU A 434 5.56 -10.21 10.54
CA LEU A 434 6.30 -9.72 9.39
C LEU A 434 7.29 -8.62 9.80
N VAL A 435 8.53 -8.70 9.28
CA VAL A 435 9.57 -7.67 9.35
C VAL A 435 10.14 -7.48 7.95
N LYS A 436 9.37 -6.93 7.02
CA LYS A 436 9.86 -6.78 5.65
C LYS A 436 10.89 -5.66 5.51
N ALA A 437 10.67 -4.53 6.17
CA ALA A 437 11.68 -3.49 6.32
C ALA A 437 12.47 -3.69 7.62
N PRO A 438 13.78 -3.51 7.60
CA PRO A 438 14.60 -3.73 8.79
C PRO A 438 14.26 -2.73 9.88
N GLN A 439 14.37 -3.19 11.13
CA GLN A 439 14.24 -2.31 12.27
C GLN A 439 15.60 -1.69 12.63
N PRO A 440 15.63 -0.38 12.90
CA PRO A 440 16.85 0.25 13.36
C PRO A 440 17.25 -0.33 14.71
N ASN A 441 18.55 -0.50 14.90
CA ASN A 441 19.14 -0.89 16.18
C ASN A 441 19.61 0.38 16.91
N LEU A 442 19.47 0.42 18.25
CA LEU A 442 19.95 1.56 19.07
C LEU A 442 21.45 1.82 18.95
N ASP A 443 22.23 0.79 18.62
CA ASP A 443 23.67 0.93 18.37
C ASP A 443 23.97 1.72 17.09
N ASP A 444 22.97 1.87 16.21
CA ASP A 444 23.09 2.63 14.98
C ASP A 444 21.99 3.73 14.93
N LYS A 445 22.18 4.76 15.74
CA LYS A 445 21.24 5.88 15.87
C LYS A 445 20.97 6.64 14.57
N LEU A 446 21.81 6.46 13.55
CA LEU A 446 21.67 7.09 12.25
C LEU A 446 20.63 6.39 11.35
N LEU A 447 20.19 5.20 11.73
CA LEU A 447 19.33 4.35 10.89
C LEU A 447 17.85 4.32 11.31
N ARG A 448 17.42 5.19 12.21
CA ARG A 448 16.04 5.23 12.69
C ARG A 448 15.09 5.58 11.55
N TRP A 449 14.21 4.66 11.21
CA TRP A 449 13.08 4.87 10.31
C TRP A 449 13.42 5.53 8.96
N ASN A 450 14.63 5.33 8.46
CA ASN A 450 15.08 5.87 7.17
C ASN A 450 14.57 5.12 5.93
N PRO A 451 14.25 3.80 5.97
CA PRO A 451 13.81 3.14 4.75
C PRO A 451 12.60 3.84 4.17
N ASP A 452 12.71 4.16 2.89
CA ASP A 452 11.57 4.60 2.10
C ASP A 452 10.55 3.46 1.96
N CYS A 453 9.28 3.79 1.70
CA CYS A 453 8.30 2.79 1.33
C CYS A 453 8.32 2.59 -0.18
N PRO A 454 8.79 1.45 -0.70
CA PRO A 454 8.64 1.15 -2.11
C PRO A 454 7.16 0.94 -2.44
N VAL A 455 6.66 1.69 -3.41
CA VAL A 455 5.27 1.60 -3.90
C VAL A 455 5.22 0.78 -5.17
N ILE A 456 6.20 0.98 -6.05
CA ILE A 456 6.38 0.21 -7.28
C ILE A 456 7.86 -0.13 -7.39
N ARG A 457 8.17 -1.39 -7.66
CA ARG A 457 9.52 -1.88 -7.86
C ARG A 457 9.60 -2.78 -9.10
N LEU A 458 10.76 -2.84 -9.72
CA LEU A 458 10.96 -3.52 -10.99
C LEU A 458 10.58 -5.02 -10.96
N SER A 459 10.77 -5.70 -9.83
CA SER A 459 10.30 -7.08 -9.66
C SER A 459 8.80 -7.24 -9.89
N GLU A 460 7.98 -6.25 -9.55
CA GLU A 460 6.54 -6.27 -9.86
C GLU A 460 6.31 -6.28 -11.38
N ILE A 461 7.09 -5.50 -12.12
CA ILE A 461 7.00 -5.47 -13.59
C ILE A 461 7.35 -6.84 -14.19
N TYR A 462 8.37 -7.52 -13.65
CA TYR A 462 8.71 -8.88 -14.05
C TYR A 462 7.59 -9.87 -13.76
N TYR A 463 6.94 -9.76 -12.60
CA TYR A 463 5.85 -10.65 -12.21
C TYR A 463 4.56 -10.38 -13.00
N MET A 464 4.23 -9.12 -13.29
CA MET A 464 3.12 -8.78 -14.18
C MET A 464 3.35 -9.37 -15.57
N LEU A 465 4.55 -9.18 -16.15
CA LEU A 465 4.90 -9.78 -17.43
C LEU A 465 4.83 -11.31 -17.38
N ALA A 466 5.34 -11.93 -16.32
CA ALA A 466 5.28 -13.38 -16.16
C ALA A 466 3.85 -13.91 -16.11
N GLU A 467 2.94 -13.24 -15.40
CA GLU A 467 1.53 -13.64 -15.38
C GLU A 467 0.86 -13.42 -16.75
N CYS A 468 1.17 -12.32 -17.45
CA CYS A 468 0.69 -12.13 -18.82
C CYS A 468 1.15 -13.26 -19.76
N GLU A 469 2.43 -13.65 -19.71
CA GLU A 469 2.97 -14.75 -20.51
C GLU A 469 2.33 -16.10 -20.12
N LEU A 470 2.10 -16.35 -18.83
CA LEU A 470 1.40 -17.53 -18.36
C LEU A 470 -0.01 -17.62 -18.95
N ARG A 471 -0.76 -16.51 -18.93
CA ARG A 471 -2.12 -16.43 -19.48
C ARG A 471 -2.15 -16.54 -21.00
N ALA A 472 -1.10 -16.08 -21.68
CA ALA A 472 -0.89 -16.29 -23.11
C ALA A 472 -0.45 -17.72 -23.46
N GLY A 473 -0.16 -18.57 -22.46
CA GLY A 473 0.25 -19.96 -22.63
C GLY A 473 1.77 -20.18 -22.75
N ASP A 474 2.58 -19.14 -22.72
CA ASP A 474 4.06 -19.25 -22.71
C ASP A 474 4.61 -19.43 -21.29
N LYS A 475 4.33 -20.59 -20.72
CA LYS A 475 4.81 -20.98 -19.39
C LYS A 475 6.33 -20.96 -19.26
N LYS A 476 7.06 -21.17 -20.36
CA LYS A 476 8.53 -21.19 -20.33
C LYS A 476 9.08 -19.78 -20.11
N THR A 477 8.60 -18.80 -20.84
CA THR A 477 8.98 -17.41 -20.67
C THR A 477 8.54 -16.91 -19.29
N ALA A 478 7.31 -17.22 -18.87
CA ALA A 478 6.79 -16.87 -17.55
C ALA A 478 7.70 -17.39 -16.42
N ALA A 479 8.03 -18.68 -16.42
CA ALA A 479 8.94 -19.28 -15.45
C ALA A 479 10.34 -18.63 -15.46
N GLY A 480 10.85 -18.29 -16.64
CA GLY A 480 12.13 -17.59 -16.78
C GLY A 480 12.13 -16.21 -16.12
N LEU A 481 11.07 -15.45 -16.28
CA LEU A 481 10.90 -14.12 -15.67
C LEU A 481 10.83 -14.20 -14.14
N ILE A 482 10.03 -15.14 -13.61
CA ILE A 482 9.94 -15.36 -12.15
C ILE A 482 11.31 -15.73 -11.58
N ASN A 483 12.03 -16.67 -12.22
CA ASN A 483 13.33 -17.14 -11.74
C ASN A 483 14.42 -16.04 -11.78
N GLN A 484 14.33 -15.06 -12.67
CA GLN A 484 15.23 -13.90 -12.63
C GLN A 484 15.12 -13.14 -11.31
N VAL A 485 13.91 -12.97 -10.79
CA VAL A 485 13.69 -12.33 -9.49
C VAL A 485 14.03 -13.30 -8.35
N ARG A 486 13.58 -14.56 -8.43
CA ARG A 486 13.79 -15.58 -7.39
C ARG A 486 15.27 -15.87 -7.11
N GLY A 487 16.12 -15.87 -8.12
CA GLY A 487 17.53 -16.29 -7.99
C GLY A 487 18.28 -15.60 -6.85
N ARG A 488 17.95 -14.34 -6.55
CA ARG A 488 18.57 -13.56 -5.46
C ARG A 488 18.15 -14.01 -4.04
N ASN A 489 17.08 -14.81 -3.96
CA ASN A 489 16.50 -15.24 -2.68
C ASN A 489 17.20 -16.49 -2.11
N PHE A 490 18.17 -17.05 -2.81
CA PHE A 490 18.84 -18.29 -2.42
C PHE A 490 20.35 -18.12 -2.34
N GLU A 491 20.98 -18.76 -1.37
CA GLU A 491 22.45 -18.76 -1.23
C GLU A 491 23.12 -19.28 -2.50
N GLY A 492 24.01 -18.46 -3.06
CA GLY A 492 24.73 -18.79 -4.29
C GLY A 492 23.83 -18.92 -5.52
N GLY A 493 22.59 -18.42 -5.47
CA GLY A 493 21.63 -18.54 -6.57
C GLY A 493 21.08 -19.96 -6.78
N ALA A 494 21.31 -20.87 -5.83
CA ALA A 494 20.90 -22.27 -5.94
C ALA A 494 19.48 -22.49 -5.39
N ASP A 495 18.47 -22.15 -6.19
CA ASP A 495 17.07 -22.42 -5.86
C ASP A 495 16.81 -23.95 -5.92
N PRO A 496 16.38 -24.59 -4.80
CA PRO A 496 16.09 -26.02 -4.77
C PRO A 496 14.77 -26.39 -5.45
N ASN A 497 13.89 -25.42 -5.69
CA ASN A 497 12.57 -25.59 -6.29
C ASN A 497 12.27 -24.45 -7.29
N PRO A 498 13.03 -24.38 -8.41
CA PRO A 498 12.82 -23.33 -9.39
C PRO A 498 11.46 -23.46 -10.07
N VAL A 499 10.90 -22.35 -10.49
CA VAL A 499 9.70 -22.37 -11.33
C VAL A 499 10.04 -22.91 -12.70
N THR A 500 9.23 -23.84 -13.17
CA THR A 500 9.36 -24.46 -14.49
C THR A 500 8.04 -24.40 -15.25
N ALA A 501 8.07 -24.64 -16.55
CA ALA A 501 6.83 -24.71 -17.34
C ALA A 501 5.87 -25.80 -16.84
N ASP A 502 6.41 -26.88 -16.26
CA ASP A 502 5.64 -28.02 -15.79
C ASP A 502 4.97 -27.78 -14.43
N ASN A 503 5.62 -26.99 -13.54
CA ASN A 503 5.10 -26.71 -12.20
C ASN A 503 4.45 -25.31 -12.07
N LEU A 504 4.37 -24.55 -13.17
CA LEU A 504 3.74 -23.23 -13.17
C LEU A 504 2.27 -23.36 -13.60
N ASP A 505 1.40 -23.12 -12.65
CA ASP A 505 -0.04 -22.94 -12.83
C ASP A 505 -0.53 -21.68 -12.12
N GLU A 506 -1.84 -21.47 -12.08
CA GLU A 506 -2.44 -20.31 -11.43
C GLU A 506 -2.08 -20.18 -9.95
N TYR A 507 -2.00 -21.29 -9.25
CA TYR A 507 -1.74 -21.31 -7.83
C TYR A 507 -0.26 -21.09 -7.53
N ARG A 508 0.63 -21.72 -8.31
CA ARG A 508 2.06 -21.43 -8.19
C ARG A 508 2.33 -19.94 -8.49
N MET A 509 1.63 -19.35 -9.46
CA MET A 509 1.75 -17.91 -9.74
C MET A 509 1.28 -17.05 -8.55
N LEU A 510 0.15 -17.40 -7.95
CA LEU A 510 -0.36 -16.71 -6.75
C LEU A 510 0.57 -16.86 -5.54
N ASP A 511 1.25 -18.00 -5.39
CA ASP A 511 2.26 -18.23 -4.34
C ASP A 511 3.48 -17.37 -4.56
N GLU A 512 3.96 -17.31 -5.79
CA GLU A 512 5.10 -16.47 -6.14
C GLU A 512 4.79 -14.98 -5.87
N TRP A 513 3.58 -14.51 -6.25
CA TRP A 513 3.12 -13.17 -5.90
C TRP A 513 3.13 -12.95 -4.39
N MET A 514 2.56 -13.88 -3.64
CA MET A 514 2.45 -13.74 -2.19
C MET A 514 3.81 -13.60 -1.53
N ILE A 515 4.73 -14.52 -1.74
CA ILE A 515 6.02 -14.51 -1.01
C ILE A 515 6.90 -13.33 -1.42
N GLU A 516 6.87 -12.91 -2.68
CA GLU A 516 7.66 -11.76 -3.15
C GLU A 516 7.07 -10.44 -2.65
N PHE A 517 5.74 -10.31 -2.65
CA PHE A 517 5.06 -9.05 -2.34
C PHE A 517 4.29 -9.06 -1.01
N LEU A 518 4.58 -10.00 -0.12
CA LEU A 518 3.93 -10.13 1.18
C LEU A 518 3.89 -8.79 1.93
N GLY A 519 2.68 -8.34 2.24
CA GLY A 519 2.46 -7.09 2.97
C GLY A 519 2.68 -5.81 2.17
N GLU A 520 2.75 -5.87 0.84
CA GLU A 520 2.90 -4.69 -0.01
C GLU A 520 1.56 -4.10 -0.51
N GLY A 521 0.44 -4.53 0.07
CA GLY A 521 -0.87 -3.89 -0.13
C GLY A 521 -1.54 -4.25 -1.46
N ARG A 522 -1.52 -5.52 -1.87
CA ARG A 522 -2.03 -5.97 -3.18
C ARG A 522 -2.84 -7.26 -3.20
N ARG A 523 -2.71 -8.13 -2.19
CA ARG A 523 -3.17 -9.53 -2.24
C ARG A 523 -4.65 -9.68 -2.61
N ARG A 524 -5.52 -8.80 -2.09
CA ARG A 524 -6.96 -8.84 -2.43
C ARG A 524 -7.18 -8.74 -3.94
N THR A 525 -6.55 -7.78 -4.61
CA THR A 525 -6.70 -7.59 -6.05
C THR A 525 -6.13 -8.78 -6.84
N ASP A 526 -5.04 -9.38 -6.37
CA ASP A 526 -4.48 -10.60 -6.97
C ASP A 526 -5.47 -11.77 -6.89
N LEU A 527 -6.11 -11.97 -5.74
CA LEU A 527 -7.13 -13.02 -5.57
C LEU A 527 -8.38 -12.75 -6.43
N ILE A 528 -8.82 -11.49 -6.55
CA ILE A 528 -9.96 -11.12 -7.40
C ILE A 528 -9.64 -11.41 -8.88
N ARG A 529 -8.44 -11.06 -9.34
CA ARG A 529 -7.99 -11.27 -10.73
C ARG A 529 -8.02 -12.76 -11.13
N TRP A 530 -7.81 -13.66 -10.18
CA TRP A 530 -7.88 -15.11 -10.36
C TRP A 530 -9.22 -15.74 -9.92
N ASP A 531 -10.23 -14.93 -9.61
CA ASP A 531 -11.57 -15.38 -9.12
C ASP A 531 -11.49 -16.24 -7.83
N LYS A 532 -10.51 -15.93 -6.96
CA LYS A 532 -10.25 -16.68 -5.72
C LYS A 532 -10.71 -15.95 -4.45
N PHE A 533 -10.89 -14.65 -4.49
CA PHE A 533 -11.16 -13.82 -3.30
C PHE A 533 -12.42 -14.24 -2.53
N VAL A 534 -13.48 -14.59 -3.22
CA VAL A 534 -14.75 -14.99 -2.60
C VAL A 534 -15.05 -16.48 -2.71
N THR A 535 -14.17 -17.26 -3.33
CA THR A 535 -14.40 -18.69 -3.63
C THR A 535 -13.46 -19.63 -2.87
N GLU A 536 -12.30 -19.12 -2.41
CA GLU A 536 -11.33 -19.93 -1.67
C GLU A 536 -11.53 -19.81 -0.16
N SER A 537 -11.15 -20.86 0.55
CA SER A 537 -11.12 -20.91 2.00
C SER A 537 -9.68 -20.83 2.51
N TRP A 538 -9.50 -20.20 3.65
CA TRP A 538 -8.26 -20.20 4.42
C TRP A 538 -8.59 -20.33 5.91
N TRP A 539 -7.57 -20.20 6.77
CA TRP A 539 -7.77 -20.35 8.21
C TRP A 539 -8.93 -19.50 8.73
N ASP A 540 -9.88 -20.15 9.43
CA ASP A 540 -11.06 -19.54 10.01
C ASP A 540 -11.90 -18.67 9.05
N HIS A 541 -11.75 -18.88 7.74
CA HIS A 541 -12.51 -18.20 6.69
C HIS A 541 -13.22 -19.20 5.79
N THR A 542 -14.53 -19.03 5.66
CA THR A 542 -15.37 -19.78 4.73
C THR A 542 -15.79 -18.87 3.57
N PRO A 543 -15.59 -19.27 2.32
CA PRO A 543 -15.92 -18.44 1.17
C PRO A 543 -17.41 -18.13 1.11
N LEU A 544 -17.75 -16.88 0.85
CA LEU A 544 -19.14 -16.44 0.73
C LEU A 544 -19.75 -16.79 -0.63
N ASN A 545 -18.94 -17.01 -1.66
CA ASN A 545 -19.36 -17.20 -3.06
C ASN A 545 -20.27 -16.09 -3.59
N ASP A 546 -20.08 -14.88 -3.08
CA ASP A 546 -20.81 -13.67 -3.48
C ASP A 546 -19.86 -12.65 -4.11
N LYS A 547 -19.92 -12.53 -5.43
CA LYS A 547 -19.06 -11.61 -6.19
C LYS A 547 -19.29 -10.12 -5.87
N ASN A 548 -20.41 -9.75 -5.25
CA ASN A 548 -20.60 -8.38 -4.77
C ASN A 548 -19.56 -8.00 -3.71
N LYS A 549 -18.99 -8.99 -3.01
CA LYS A 549 -17.93 -8.77 -2.04
C LYS A 549 -16.55 -8.47 -2.66
N ASN A 550 -16.42 -8.57 -3.98
CA ASN A 550 -15.24 -8.04 -4.66
C ASN A 550 -15.11 -6.52 -4.57
N LEU A 551 -16.19 -5.82 -4.26
CA LEU A 551 -16.19 -4.38 -4.00
C LEU A 551 -16.62 -4.11 -2.55
N PHE A 552 -16.11 -3.03 -1.99
CA PHE A 552 -16.62 -2.49 -0.74
C PHE A 552 -17.85 -1.62 -0.99
N PRO A 553 -18.72 -1.46 0.02
CA PRO A 553 -19.85 -0.55 -0.10
C PRO A 553 -19.41 0.91 -0.16
N ILE A 554 -20.21 1.73 -0.81
CA ILE A 554 -20.04 3.18 -0.71
C ILE A 554 -20.50 3.62 0.69
N PRO A 555 -19.72 4.44 1.40
CA PRO A 555 -20.11 4.94 2.72
C PRO A 555 -21.45 5.68 2.71
N ASN A 556 -22.26 5.44 3.73
CA ASN A 556 -23.53 6.16 3.89
C ASN A 556 -23.34 7.68 3.99
N SER A 557 -22.21 8.13 4.57
CA SER A 557 -21.82 9.54 4.60
C SER A 557 -21.65 10.14 3.19
N ALA A 558 -21.03 9.41 2.28
CA ALA A 558 -20.82 9.85 0.90
C ALA A 558 -22.14 9.95 0.13
N ILE A 559 -23.03 8.96 0.27
CA ILE A 559 -24.37 8.97 -0.33
C ILE A 559 -25.20 10.14 0.24
N SER A 560 -25.08 10.41 1.53
CA SER A 560 -25.79 11.52 2.17
C SER A 560 -25.26 12.90 1.72
N ALA A 561 -23.97 13.01 1.42
CA ALA A 561 -23.34 14.23 0.93
C ALA A 561 -23.66 14.49 -0.56
N ASN A 562 -23.84 13.43 -1.36
CA ASN A 562 -24.19 13.49 -2.77
C ASN A 562 -25.25 12.42 -3.09
N ASN A 563 -26.51 12.84 -3.12
CA ASN A 563 -27.65 11.95 -3.35
C ASN A 563 -27.76 11.39 -4.80
N LEU A 564 -26.83 11.75 -5.68
CA LEU A 564 -26.71 11.18 -7.02
C LEU A 564 -25.86 9.89 -7.01
N ILE A 565 -25.22 9.58 -5.87
CA ILE A 565 -24.41 8.39 -5.71
C ILE A 565 -25.28 7.20 -5.32
N GLU A 566 -25.22 6.15 -6.12
CA GLU A 566 -25.88 4.88 -5.85
C GLU A 566 -24.95 3.90 -5.12
N GLN A 567 -25.53 3.06 -4.27
CA GLN A 567 -24.80 2.01 -3.56
C GLN A 567 -24.35 0.89 -4.50
N ASN A 568 -23.27 0.20 -4.14
CA ASN A 568 -22.86 -1.03 -4.82
C ASN A 568 -23.88 -2.17 -4.59
N PRO A 569 -24.07 -3.06 -5.56
CA PRO A 569 -24.94 -4.22 -5.39
C PRO A 569 -24.53 -5.08 -4.19
N GLY A 570 -25.50 -5.60 -3.45
CA GLY A 570 -25.27 -6.46 -2.29
C GLY A 570 -25.08 -5.72 -0.94
N TYR A 571 -25.33 -4.38 -0.93
CA TYR A 571 -25.23 -3.54 0.29
C TYR A 571 -26.45 -2.67 0.52
#